data_07a8c18ab41170b01948d22e4a19470c
#
_entry.id   07a8c18ab41170b01948d22e4a19470c
#
_cell.length_a   1.000
_cell.length_b   1.000
_cell.length_c   1.000
_cell.angle_alpha   90.00
_cell.angle_beta   90.00
_cell.angle_gamma   90.00
#
_symmetry.space_group_name_H-M   'P 1'
#
loop_
_entity.id
_entity.type
_entity.pdbx_description
1 polymer ?
#
loop_
_entity_poly.entity_id
_entity_poly.type
_entity_poly.pdbx_seq_one_letter_code
_entity_poly.pdbx_strand_id
1 'polypeptide(L)'
;MSDTRIERDSMGELQVPAQALYGAQTQRAVDNFPISGQRMPAQFIRALLLAKSAAAKANVELEQLTTEQGGAIVKAVEQLLADDFLQHFPVDIFQTGSGTSSNMNANEVIATLASRVLGDAVNANDHVNCGQSSNDIIPTTIHVSAALALHEQLLPALRHLVQVIDTKAAQVHHHVKTGRTHLMDAMPVRMSQVLGGWSAQIQGAQGHLEMTLPSLQSLAQGGTAVGTGINAHPQFAAGFACQLSRLTGVEFVPGENLFALIGSQDTAVALSGQLKTTAVALMKIANDLRWMNSGPLAGLGEIELQALQPGSSIMPGKVNPVIPEATAMVAAQVIGNDATIAIAGQSGNFELNVMLPVIARNLLESIELMANASRLLADKAIASFKVNESKLHEALSRNPILVTALNPIIGYLKAAEIAKTAYRQGRPVIDVALEHTELTRSQLEVLLDPEKLTAGGI
;
A
#
# COMPACT_ATOMS: atom_id res chain seq x y z
N MET A 1 -32.30 25.97 15.20
CA MET A 1 -30.99 26.63 15.39
C MET A 1 -30.09 25.58 15.99
N SER A 2 -28.93 25.29 15.40
CA SER A 2 -27.96 24.38 16.03
C SER A 2 -27.51 25.01 17.33
N ASP A 3 -27.53 24.24 18.41
CA ASP A 3 -27.07 24.69 19.73
C ASP A 3 -25.55 24.93 19.65
N THR A 4 -25.10 26.14 19.97
CA THR A 4 -23.70 26.56 19.89
C THR A 4 -23.24 27.08 21.25
N ARG A 5 -21.91 27.00 21.49
CA ARG A 5 -21.25 27.65 22.62
C ARG A 5 -20.20 28.63 22.11
N ILE A 6 -19.85 29.60 22.94
CA ILE A 6 -18.79 30.57 22.66
C ILE A 6 -17.47 29.95 23.12
N GLU A 7 -16.50 29.89 22.20
CA GLU A 7 -15.09 29.56 22.48
C GLU A 7 -14.21 30.75 22.12
N ARG A 8 -13.02 30.81 22.70
CA ARG A 8 -12.09 31.91 22.52
C ARG A 8 -10.67 31.42 22.28
N ASP A 9 -9.99 32.07 21.33
CA ASP A 9 -8.55 31.93 21.10
C ASP A 9 -7.86 33.29 21.09
N SER A 10 -6.59 33.36 20.68
CA SER A 10 -5.82 34.60 20.59
C SER A 10 -6.38 35.60 19.58
N MET A 11 -7.26 35.19 18.67
CA MET A 11 -7.88 36.06 17.66
C MET A 11 -9.28 36.53 18.05
N GLY A 12 -9.82 36.08 19.18
CA GLY A 12 -11.13 36.47 19.71
C GLY A 12 -12.13 35.32 19.83
N GLU A 13 -13.39 35.68 20.05
CA GLU A 13 -14.50 34.74 20.27
C GLU A 13 -15.12 34.29 18.96
N LEU A 14 -15.61 33.01 18.96
CA LEU A 14 -16.42 32.46 17.87
C LEU A 14 -17.38 31.39 18.38
N GLN A 15 -18.37 31.06 17.57
CA GLN A 15 -19.38 30.06 17.84
C GLN A 15 -18.86 28.67 17.43
N VAL A 16 -18.92 27.70 18.34
CA VAL A 16 -18.57 26.30 18.08
C VAL A 16 -19.80 25.44 18.39
N PRO A 17 -20.09 24.35 17.66
CA PRO A 17 -21.22 23.48 17.97
C PRO A 17 -21.13 23.00 19.43
N ALA A 18 -22.24 23.09 20.18
CA ALA A 18 -22.24 22.86 21.62
C ALA A 18 -21.73 21.45 22.00
N GLN A 19 -21.97 20.44 21.15
CA GLN A 19 -21.55 19.07 21.36
C GLN A 19 -20.13 18.74 20.88
N ALA A 20 -19.47 19.65 20.14
CA ALA A 20 -18.12 19.41 19.65
C ALA A 20 -17.11 19.35 20.82
N LEU A 21 -16.17 18.41 20.77
CA LEU A 21 -15.06 18.36 21.72
C LEU A 21 -13.94 19.32 21.38
N TYR A 22 -13.86 19.75 20.14
CA TYR A 22 -12.86 20.73 19.68
C TYR A 22 -13.28 22.17 20.04
N GLY A 23 -12.32 23.07 20.01
CA GLY A 23 -12.49 24.48 20.38
C GLY A 23 -12.38 25.46 19.20
N ALA A 24 -11.92 26.68 19.54
CA ALA A 24 -11.90 27.81 18.64
C ALA A 24 -10.97 27.65 17.42
N GLN A 25 -9.76 27.14 17.60
CA GLN A 25 -8.79 27.02 16.51
C GLN A 25 -9.24 25.99 15.46
N THR A 26 -9.83 24.89 15.91
CA THR A 26 -10.41 23.88 15.00
C THR A 26 -11.59 24.46 14.22
N GLN A 27 -12.51 25.19 14.88
CA GLN A 27 -13.64 25.79 14.19
C GLN A 27 -13.18 26.77 13.12
N ARG A 28 -12.17 27.63 13.40
CA ARG A 28 -11.59 28.50 12.37
C ARG A 28 -11.03 27.71 11.19
N ALA A 29 -10.38 26.56 11.43
CA ALA A 29 -9.86 25.73 10.36
C ALA A 29 -11.00 25.12 9.50
N VAL A 30 -12.08 24.69 10.12
CA VAL A 30 -13.29 24.21 9.42
C VAL A 30 -13.89 25.31 8.55
N ASP A 31 -14.00 26.52 9.08
CA ASP A 31 -14.56 27.67 8.38
C ASP A 31 -13.65 28.15 7.23
N ASN A 32 -12.34 28.09 7.41
CA ASN A 32 -11.35 28.57 6.44
C ASN A 32 -11.10 27.61 5.27
N PHE A 33 -11.26 26.31 5.48
CA PHE A 33 -10.84 25.28 4.52
C PHE A 33 -11.98 24.35 4.05
N PRO A 34 -13.14 24.84 3.60
CA PRO A 34 -14.19 24.01 3.01
C PRO A 34 -13.82 23.65 1.55
N ILE A 35 -12.79 22.82 1.34
CA ILE A 35 -12.21 22.59 0.01
C ILE A 35 -12.64 21.26 -0.58
N SER A 36 -12.32 20.13 0.05
CA SER A 36 -12.60 18.80 -0.50
C SER A 36 -13.70 18.03 0.24
N GLY A 37 -14.00 18.41 1.47
CA GLY A 37 -14.85 17.66 2.38
C GLY A 37 -14.22 16.34 2.87
N GLN A 38 -12.98 16.04 2.50
CA GLN A 38 -12.25 14.87 2.97
C GLN A 38 -11.50 15.22 4.25
N ARG A 39 -11.59 14.33 5.24
CA ARG A 39 -10.88 14.46 6.52
C ARG A 39 -9.54 13.76 6.47
N MET A 40 -8.67 14.03 7.43
CA MET A 40 -7.43 13.28 7.59
C MET A 40 -7.73 11.78 7.77
N PRO A 41 -6.88 10.88 7.22
CA PRO A 41 -7.07 9.43 7.36
C PRO A 41 -7.15 8.98 8.82
N ALA A 42 -7.97 7.96 9.10
CA ALA A 42 -8.13 7.40 10.45
C ALA A 42 -6.79 6.94 11.05
N GLN A 43 -5.93 6.33 10.24
CA GLN A 43 -4.60 5.88 10.64
C GLN A 43 -3.71 7.06 11.08
N PHE A 44 -3.82 8.21 10.40
CA PHE A 44 -3.09 9.43 10.78
C PHE A 44 -3.57 9.97 12.13
N ILE A 45 -4.88 10.09 12.32
CA ILE A 45 -5.45 10.59 13.59
C ILE A 45 -5.12 9.62 14.73
N ARG A 46 -5.24 8.30 14.52
CA ARG A 46 -4.83 7.29 15.51
C ARG A 46 -3.36 7.46 15.92
N ALA A 47 -2.47 7.62 14.96
CA ALA A 47 -1.04 7.83 15.23
C ALA A 47 -0.77 9.15 15.97
N LEU A 48 -1.49 10.22 15.63
CA LEU A 48 -1.39 11.50 16.32
C LEU A 48 -1.84 11.37 17.79
N LEU A 49 -2.94 10.69 18.04
CA LEU A 49 -3.43 10.43 19.39
C LEU A 49 -2.43 9.60 20.22
N LEU A 50 -1.86 8.54 19.64
CA LEU A 50 -0.80 7.74 20.28
C LEU A 50 0.44 8.58 20.59
N ALA A 51 0.84 9.45 19.65
CA ALA A 51 1.96 10.36 19.85
C ALA A 51 1.69 11.36 20.99
N LYS A 52 0.47 11.91 21.11
CA LYS A 52 0.08 12.77 22.24
C LYS A 52 0.12 12.03 23.58
N SER A 53 -0.32 10.78 23.62
CA SER A 53 -0.20 9.94 24.81
C SER A 53 1.27 9.69 25.19
N ALA A 54 2.13 9.37 24.20
CA ALA A 54 3.56 9.18 24.41
C ALA A 54 4.24 10.46 24.93
N ALA A 55 3.91 11.61 24.35
CA ALA A 55 4.42 12.91 24.79
C ALA A 55 4.03 13.24 26.22
N ALA A 56 2.77 12.99 26.60
CA ALA A 56 2.30 13.22 27.97
C ALA A 56 3.05 12.33 28.98
N LYS A 57 3.23 11.04 28.66
CA LYS A 57 4.00 10.10 29.52
C LYS A 57 5.47 10.53 29.66
N ALA A 58 6.11 10.91 28.56
CA ALA A 58 7.49 11.40 28.60
C ALA A 58 7.62 12.69 29.42
N ASN A 59 6.69 13.65 29.26
CA ASN A 59 6.70 14.89 30.00
C ASN A 59 6.43 14.72 31.52
N VAL A 60 5.67 13.69 31.93
CA VAL A 60 5.54 13.33 33.34
C VAL A 60 6.86 12.77 33.87
N GLU A 61 7.51 11.86 33.17
CA GLU A 61 8.83 11.31 33.56
C GLU A 61 9.91 12.40 33.68
N LEU A 62 9.77 13.47 32.89
CA LEU A 62 10.70 14.62 32.84
C LEU A 62 10.25 15.79 33.74
N GLU A 63 9.22 15.60 34.57
CA GLU A 63 8.68 16.61 35.51
C GLU A 63 8.20 17.91 34.82
N GLN A 64 7.85 17.83 33.51
CA GLN A 64 7.28 18.94 32.75
C GLN A 64 5.75 18.99 32.87
N LEU A 65 5.11 17.90 33.20
CA LEU A 65 3.70 17.77 33.56
C LEU A 65 3.57 17.06 34.91
N THR A 66 2.51 17.39 35.66
CA THR A 66 2.19 16.61 36.84
C THR A 66 1.68 15.21 36.46
N THR A 67 1.77 14.25 37.39
CA THR A 67 1.24 12.90 37.20
C THR A 67 -0.26 12.91 36.89
N GLU A 68 -1.00 13.81 37.53
CA GLU A 68 -2.44 13.95 37.37
C GLU A 68 -2.78 14.52 35.96
N GLN A 69 -2.08 15.56 35.51
CA GLN A 69 -2.28 16.14 34.17
C GLN A 69 -1.94 15.13 33.06
N GLY A 70 -0.76 14.50 33.13
CA GLY A 70 -0.36 13.49 32.16
C GLY A 70 -1.27 12.28 32.18
N GLY A 71 -1.68 11.81 33.36
CA GLY A 71 -2.65 10.73 33.50
C GLY A 71 -4.02 11.04 32.89
N ALA A 72 -4.50 12.27 33.03
CA ALA A 72 -5.75 12.72 32.42
C ALA A 72 -5.67 12.76 30.88
N ILE A 73 -4.54 13.24 30.32
CA ILE A 73 -4.29 13.26 28.86
C ILE A 73 -4.27 11.81 28.33
N VAL A 74 -3.56 10.90 28.97
CA VAL A 74 -3.49 9.48 28.56
C VAL A 74 -4.89 8.85 28.57
N LYS A 75 -5.68 9.03 29.64
CA LYS A 75 -7.06 8.52 29.73
C LYS A 75 -7.97 9.11 28.67
N ALA A 76 -7.82 10.39 28.34
CA ALA A 76 -8.58 11.02 27.27
C ALA A 76 -8.28 10.40 25.90
N VAL A 77 -7.00 10.11 25.62
CA VAL A 77 -6.60 9.40 24.40
C VAL A 77 -7.14 7.97 24.36
N GLU A 78 -7.07 7.23 25.47
CA GLU A 78 -7.63 5.88 25.58
C GLU A 78 -9.14 5.86 25.30
N GLN A 79 -9.89 6.82 25.84
CA GLN A 79 -11.32 6.98 25.57
C GLN A 79 -11.58 7.26 24.09
N LEU A 80 -10.83 8.17 23.46
CA LEU A 80 -10.97 8.45 22.04
C LEU A 80 -10.73 7.21 21.19
N LEU A 81 -9.66 6.47 21.45
CA LEU A 81 -9.30 5.28 20.67
C LEU A 81 -10.27 4.10 20.86
N ALA A 82 -11.06 4.09 21.93
CA ALA A 82 -12.09 3.08 22.19
C ALA A 82 -13.41 3.35 21.47
N ASP A 83 -13.67 4.59 21.01
CA ASP A 83 -14.90 5.02 20.38
C ASP A 83 -14.67 5.43 18.90
N ASP A 84 -15.75 5.85 18.22
CA ASP A 84 -15.67 6.50 16.90
C ASP A 84 -15.13 7.93 17.05
N PHE A 85 -13.81 8.05 17.12
CA PHE A 85 -13.14 9.33 17.33
C PHE A 85 -13.19 10.25 16.12
N LEU A 86 -13.38 9.74 14.90
CA LEU A 86 -13.29 10.54 13.66
C LEU A 86 -14.32 11.67 13.59
N GLN A 87 -15.45 11.55 14.29
CA GLN A 87 -16.45 12.62 14.35
C GLN A 87 -15.90 13.92 14.98
N HIS A 88 -14.85 13.82 15.80
CA HIS A 88 -14.22 14.96 16.47
C HIS A 88 -13.09 15.62 15.69
N PHE A 89 -12.77 15.07 14.49
CA PHE A 89 -11.68 15.54 13.62
C PHE A 89 -12.24 15.97 12.25
N PRO A 90 -12.94 17.13 12.17
CA PRO A 90 -13.64 17.58 10.98
C PRO A 90 -12.75 18.31 9.96
N VAL A 91 -11.50 18.60 10.28
CA VAL A 91 -10.63 19.47 9.45
C VAL A 91 -10.32 18.81 8.12
N ASP A 92 -10.46 19.58 7.01
CA ASP A 92 -10.16 19.12 5.65
C ASP A 92 -8.66 18.79 5.48
N ILE A 93 -8.34 17.85 4.59
CA ILE A 93 -6.96 17.53 4.24
C ILE A 93 -6.22 18.72 3.62
N PHE A 94 -6.90 19.57 2.86
CA PHE A 94 -6.37 20.82 2.33
C PHE A 94 -6.53 21.93 3.38
N GLN A 95 -5.57 21.98 4.29
CA GLN A 95 -5.53 22.84 5.46
C GLN A 95 -4.19 23.60 5.53
N THR A 96 -3.84 24.15 6.69
CA THR A 96 -2.50 24.70 6.94
C THR A 96 -1.43 23.68 6.56
N GLY A 97 -0.50 24.02 5.67
CA GLY A 97 0.46 23.10 5.07
C GLY A 97 1.37 22.35 6.04
N SER A 98 1.63 22.93 7.21
CA SER A 98 2.33 22.29 8.35
C SER A 98 1.47 21.30 9.13
N GLY A 99 0.17 21.18 8.83
CA GLY A 99 -0.76 20.35 9.58
C GLY A 99 -1.14 20.92 10.96
N THR A 100 -0.84 22.19 11.23
CA THR A 100 -1.16 22.83 12.52
C THR A 100 -2.65 22.75 12.85
N SER A 101 -3.53 22.84 11.86
CA SER A 101 -4.97 22.69 12.08
C SER A 101 -5.34 21.33 12.66
N SER A 102 -4.77 20.25 12.16
CA SER A 102 -4.98 18.89 12.70
C SER A 102 -4.30 18.71 14.07
N ASN A 103 -3.11 19.27 14.28
CA ASN A 103 -2.44 19.23 15.59
C ASN A 103 -3.28 19.92 16.65
N MET A 104 -3.76 21.14 16.38
CA MET A 104 -4.61 21.88 17.33
C MET A 104 -5.95 21.22 17.54
N ASN A 105 -6.53 20.61 16.50
CA ASN A 105 -7.75 19.82 16.65
C ASN A 105 -7.55 18.68 17.67
N ALA A 106 -6.46 17.93 17.56
CA ALA A 106 -6.15 16.88 18.54
C ALA A 106 -5.92 17.47 19.95
N ASN A 107 -5.17 18.58 20.03
CA ASN A 107 -4.90 19.23 21.31
C ASN A 107 -6.19 19.69 22.01
N GLU A 108 -7.10 20.34 21.29
CA GLU A 108 -8.37 20.86 21.84
C GLU A 108 -9.31 19.72 22.27
N VAL A 109 -9.44 18.66 21.44
CA VAL A 109 -10.26 17.50 21.77
C VAL A 109 -9.72 16.78 23.00
N ILE A 110 -8.42 16.52 23.05
CA ILE A 110 -7.78 15.87 24.22
C ILE A 110 -7.90 16.76 25.46
N ALA A 111 -7.65 18.06 25.34
CA ALA A 111 -7.74 18.98 26.49
C ALA A 111 -9.15 19.01 27.08
N THR A 112 -10.19 19.03 26.23
CA THR A 112 -11.58 18.99 26.68
C THR A 112 -11.90 17.71 27.47
N LEU A 113 -11.49 16.54 26.96
CA LEU A 113 -11.73 15.28 27.65
C LEU A 113 -10.87 15.13 28.91
N ALA A 114 -9.59 15.52 28.83
CA ALA A 114 -8.67 15.46 29.97
C ALA A 114 -9.13 16.36 31.12
N SER A 115 -9.67 17.55 30.81
CA SER A 115 -10.26 18.44 31.83
C SER A 115 -11.46 17.80 32.53
N ARG A 116 -12.29 17.06 31.78
CA ARG A 116 -13.42 16.31 32.39
C ARG A 116 -12.93 15.16 33.28
N VAL A 117 -11.86 14.47 32.87
CA VAL A 117 -11.24 13.38 33.62
C VAL A 117 -10.58 13.90 34.92
N LEU A 118 -9.86 15.02 34.80
CA LEU A 118 -9.10 15.61 35.92
C LEU A 118 -10.02 16.34 36.90
N GLY A 119 -11.14 16.90 36.41
CA GLY A 119 -11.99 17.80 37.19
C GLY A 119 -11.40 19.22 37.34
N ASP A 120 -10.34 19.54 36.60
CA ASP A 120 -9.66 20.82 36.52
C ASP A 120 -9.18 21.11 35.09
N ALA A 121 -8.77 22.33 34.78
CA ALA A 121 -8.42 22.77 33.46
C ALA A 121 -7.13 22.11 32.93
N VAL A 122 -7.22 21.39 31.81
CA VAL A 122 -6.09 20.97 31.00
C VAL A 122 -6.02 21.85 29.75
N ASN A 123 -4.91 22.56 29.58
CA ASN A 123 -4.72 23.48 28.46
C ASN A 123 -4.19 22.77 27.22
N ALA A 124 -4.76 23.10 26.05
CA ALA A 124 -4.37 22.49 24.78
C ALA A 124 -2.91 22.81 24.38
N ASN A 125 -2.45 24.05 24.61
CA ASN A 125 -1.09 24.47 24.26
C ASN A 125 -0.07 24.13 25.36
N ASP A 126 -0.37 24.45 26.62
CA ASP A 126 0.61 24.35 27.68
C ASP A 126 0.79 22.93 28.22
N HIS A 127 -0.27 22.10 28.17
CA HIS A 127 -0.24 20.73 28.71
C HIS A 127 -0.22 19.67 27.60
N VAL A 128 -1.21 19.65 26.67
CA VAL A 128 -1.29 18.61 25.63
C VAL A 128 -0.17 18.74 24.60
N ASN A 129 0.19 19.99 24.26
CA ASN A 129 1.27 20.28 23.31
C ASN A 129 2.62 20.57 23.98
N CYS A 130 2.80 20.30 25.26
CA CYS A 130 4.02 20.55 26.02
C CYS A 130 5.25 19.90 25.32
N GLY A 131 6.30 20.72 25.10
CA GLY A 131 7.55 20.28 24.44
C GLY A 131 7.41 19.94 22.94
N GLN A 132 6.34 20.37 22.29
CA GLN A 132 6.04 20.04 20.89
C GLN A 132 5.80 21.30 20.06
N SER A 133 5.92 21.15 18.74
CA SER A 133 5.41 22.05 17.72
C SER A 133 4.62 21.23 16.69
N SER A 134 3.72 21.86 15.93
CA SER A 134 3.14 21.20 14.75
C SER A 134 4.23 20.74 13.78
N ASN A 135 5.33 21.49 13.73
CA ASN A 135 6.42 21.29 12.77
C ASN A 135 7.20 19.99 13.01
N ASP A 136 7.28 19.50 14.25
CA ASP A 136 7.89 18.20 14.56
C ASP A 136 6.87 17.08 14.75
N ILE A 137 5.70 17.34 15.36
CA ILE A 137 4.71 16.29 15.64
C ILE A 137 4.01 15.79 14.37
N ILE A 138 3.77 16.66 13.37
CA ILE A 138 3.07 16.22 12.14
C ILE A 138 3.96 15.33 11.27
N PRO A 139 5.23 15.67 10.92
CA PRO A 139 6.09 14.71 10.23
C PRO A 139 6.35 13.44 11.04
N THR A 140 6.48 13.53 12.37
CA THR A 140 6.51 12.35 13.26
C THR A 140 5.26 11.49 13.07
N THR A 141 4.07 12.09 13.03
CA THR A 141 2.81 11.37 12.83
C THR A 141 2.73 10.70 11.47
N ILE A 142 3.26 11.33 10.40
CA ILE A 142 3.37 10.70 9.06
C ILE A 142 4.21 9.43 9.15
N HIS A 143 5.39 9.50 9.75
CA HIS A 143 6.27 8.36 9.92
C HIS A 143 5.62 7.25 10.74
N VAL A 144 5.07 7.58 11.90
CA VAL A 144 4.42 6.61 12.80
C VAL A 144 3.23 5.94 12.13
N SER A 145 2.33 6.71 11.52
CA SER A 145 1.15 6.16 10.85
C SER A 145 1.50 5.25 9.68
N ALA A 146 2.50 5.63 8.87
CA ALA A 146 2.98 4.81 7.77
C ALA A 146 3.66 3.53 8.27
N ALA A 147 4.52 3.59 9.30
CA ALA A 147 5.16 2.42 9.89
C ALA A 147 4.12 1.44 10.44
N LEU A 148 3.14 1.92 11.21
CA LEU A 148 2.06 1.08 11.75
C LEU A 148 1.22 0.47 10.63
N ALA A 149 0.84 1.23 9.61
CA ALA A 149 0.07 0.73 8.48
C ALA A 149 0.82 -0.33 7.66
N LEU A 150 2.14 -0.19 7.51
CA LEU A 150 2.98 -1.23 6.91
C LEU A 150 2.98 -2.51 7.76
N HIS A 151 3.24 -2.40 9.06
CA HIS A 151 3.32 -3.55 9.97
C HIS A 151 1.98 -4.27 10.15
N GLU A 152 0.90 -3.52 10.35
CA GLU A 152 -0.42 -4.05 10.69
C GLU A 152 -1.22 -4.49 9.47
N GLN A 153 -0.99 -3.89 8.28
CA GLN A 153 -1.86 -4.06 7.12
C GLN A 153 -1.15 -4.56 5.87
N LEU A 154 -0.21 -3.79 5.29
CA LEU A 154 0.32 -4.08 3.96
C LEU A 154 1.27 -5.28 3.95
N LEU A 155 2.26 -5.32 4.83
CA LEU A 155 3.21 -6.45 4.87
C LEU A 155 2.52 -7.79 5.18
N PRO A 156 1.56 -7.88 6.12
CA PRO A 156 0.75 -9.10 6.27
C PRO A 156 -0.07 -9.46 5.02
N ALA A 157 -0.63 -8.47 4.31
CA ALA A 157 -1.40 -8.72 3.10
C ALA A 157 -0.54 -9.25 1.95
N LEU A 158 0.68 -8.72 1.79
CA LEU A 158 1.63 -9.20 0.79
C LEU A 158 2.14 -10.61 1.12
N ARG A 159 2.43 -10.90 2.39
CA ARG A 159 2.79 -12.26 2.83
C ARG A 159 1.66 -13.27 2.54
N HIS A 160 0.42 -12.89 2.84
CA HIS A 160 -0.75 -13.71 2.51
C HIS A 160 -0.87 -13.94 0.99
N LEU A 161 -0.70 -12.89 0.18
CA LEU A 161 -0.73 -13.01 -1.29
C LEU A 161 0.35 -13.98 -1.79
N VAL A 162 1.58 -13.88 -1.31
CA VAL A 162 2.68 -14.81 -1.65
C VAL A 162 2.30 -16.24 -1.29
N GLN A 163 1.83 -16.48 -0.08
CA GLN A 163 1.42 -17.80 0.38
C GLN A 163 0.33 -18.42 -0.49
N VAL A 164 -0.66 -17.63 -0.89
CA VAL A 164 -1.76 -18.09 -1.76
C VAL A 164 -1.24 -18.39 -3.16
N ILE A 165 -0.35 -17.55 -3.73
CA ILE A 165 0.28 -17.80 -5.02
C ILE A 165 1.07 -19.13 -4.99
N ASP A 166 1.90 -19.34 -3.98
CA ASP A 166 2.75 -20.54 -3.86
C ASP A 166 1.92 -21.79 -3.68
N THR A 167 0.86 -21.72 -2.87
CA THR A 167 -0.10 -22.82 -2.70
C THR A 167 -0.78 -23.17 -4.02
N LYS A 168 -1.25 -22.16 -4.75
CA LYS A 168 -1.86 -22.35 -6.07
C LYS A 168 -0.86 -22.90 -7.08
N ALA A 169 0.37 -22.40 -7.09
CA ALA A 169 1.44 -22.89 -7.96
C ALA A 169 1.69 -24.39 -7.77
N ALA A 170 1.72 -24.86 -6.53
CA ALA A 170 1.86 -26.29 -6.24
C ALA A 170 0.67 -27.10 -6.78
N GLN A 171 -0.56 -26.63 -6.63
CA GLN A 171 -1.76 -27.30 -7.13
C GLN A 171 -1.80 -27.43 -8.66
N VAL A 172 -1.29 -26.43 -9.38
CA VAL A 172 -1.37 -26.36 -10.86
C VAL A 172 -0.03 -26.71 -11.54
N HIS A 173 0.91 -27.31 -10.82
CA HIS A 173 2.26 -27.60 -11.30
C HIS A 173 2.28 -28.52 -12.54
N HIS A 174 1.35 -29.46 -12.62
CA HIS A 174 1.24 -30.41 -13.72
C HIS A 174 0.72 -29.79 -15.02
N HIS A 175 0.13 -28.60 -14.98
CA HIS A 175 -0.37 -27.94 -16.19
C HIS A 175 0.75 -27.23 -16.94
N VAL A 176 1.02 -27.69 -18.15
CA VAL A 176 1.92 -27.04 -19.13
C VAL A 176 1.08 -26.21 -20.08
N LYS A 177 1.57 -25.03 -20.41
CA LYS A 177 0.91 -24.10 -21.33
C LYS A 177 1.89 -23.50 -22.34
N THR A 178 1.38 -22.97 -23.44
CA THR A 178 2.16 -22.14 -24.33
C THR A 178 2.59 -20.85 -23.60
N GLY A 179 3.89 -20.59 -23.51
CA GLY A 179 4.42 -19.30 -23.07
C GLY A 179 4.16 -18.24 -24.12
N ARG A 180 4.21 -16.95 -23.73
CA ARG A 180 4.05 -15.81 -24.65
C ARG A 180 5.11 -14.76 -24.40
N THR A 181 5.70 -14.30 -25.50
CA THR A 181 6.52 -13.10 -25.56
C THR A 181 5.94 -12.19 -26.63
N HIS A 182 5.86 -10.89 -26.40
CA HIS A 182 5.16 -9.94 -27.31
C HIS A 182 3.68 -10.34 -27.57
N LEU A 183 3.03 -11.06 -26.64
CA LEU A 183 1.73 -11.71 -26.81
C LEU A 183 1.68 -12.78 -27.92
N MET A 184 2.83 -13.13 -28.49
CA MET A 184 2.97 -14.19 -29.50
C MET A 184 3.37 -15.51 -28.83
N ASP A 185 2.96 -16.64 -29.45
CA ASP A 185 3.28 -17.96 -28.97
C ASP A 185 4.79 -18.18 -28.88
N ALA A 186 5.22 -18.77 -27.78
CA ALA A 186 6.61 -19.06 -27.47
C ALA A 186 6.76 -20.49 -26.92
N MET A 187 7.91 -20.78 -26.30
CA MET A 187 8.18 -22.11 -25.71
C MET A 187 7.23 -22.44 -24.56
N PRO A 188 7.02 -23.73 -24.28
CA PRO A 188 6.19 -24.17 -23.16
C PRO A 188 6.71 -23.68 -21.81
N VAL A 189 5.78 -23.39 -20.91
CA VAL A 189 6.05 -23.09 -19.50
C VAL A 189 5.03 -23.85 -18.63
N ARG A 190 5.39 -24.18 -17.39
CA ARG A 190 4.42 -24.66 -16.42
C ARG A 190 3.60 -23.49 -15.87
N MET A 191 2.34 -23.71 -15.59
CA MET A 191 1.51 -22.70 -14.91
C MET A 191 2.16 -22.29 -13.58
N SER A 192 2.75 -23.22 -12.84
CA SER A 192 3.48 -22.96 -11.61
C SER A 192 4.69 -22.03 -11.77
N GLN A 193 5.40 -22.09 -12.92
CA GLN A 193 6.53 -21.18 -13.19
C GLN A 193 6.05 -19.73 -13.39
N VAL A 194 4.90 -19.56 -14.03
CA VAL A 194 4.28 -18.23 -14.18
C VAL A 194 3.91 -17.66 -12.81
N LEU A 195 3.23 -18.46 -11.98
CA LEU A 195 2.85 -18.06 -10.62
C LEU A 195 4.09 -17.82 -9.73
N GLY A 196 5.12 -18.66 -9.85
CA GLY A 196 6.39 -18.46 -9.13
C GLY A 196 7.06 -17.14 -9.48
N GLY A 197 6.95 -16.70 -10.73
CA GLY A 197 7.41 -15.36 -11.16
C GLY A 197 6.65 -14.23 -10.45
N TRP A 198 5.32 -14.37 -10.27
CA TRP A 198 4.52 -13.40 -9.51
C TRP A 198 4.89 -13.40 -8.03
N SER A 199 5.04 -14.59 -7.43
CA SER A 199 5.48 -14.73 -6.03
C SER A 199 6.81 -14.01 -5.80
N ALA A 200 7.81 -14.24 -6.65
CA ALA A 200 9.11 -13.59 -6.56
C ALA A 200 9.04 -12.07 -6.68
N GLN A 201 8.17 -11.53 -7.57
CA GLN A 201 7.95 -10.09 -7.69
C GLN A 201 7.39 -9.48 -6.40
N ILE A 202 6.39 -10.13 -5.78
CA ILE A 202 5.78 -9.64 -4.53
C ILE A 202 6.74 -9.78 -3.35
N GLN A 203 7.50 -10.87 -3.26
CA GLN A 203 8.55 -11.03 -2.23
C GLN A 203 9.63 -9.95 -2.35
N GLY A 204 10.08 -9.65 -3.56
CA GLY A 204 11.03 -8.57 -3.81
C GLY A 204 10.47 -7.20 -3.40
N ALA A 205 9.22 -6.92 -3.75
CA ALA A 205 8.53 -5.69 -3.36
C ALA A 205 8.38 -5.58 -1.83
N GLN A 206 8.04 -6.68 -1.15
CA GLN A 206 7.97 -6.74 0.31
C GLN A 206 9.34 -6.40 0.94
N GLY A 207 10.42 -7.00 0.47
CA GLY A 207 11.77 -6.70 0.96
C GLY A 207 12.16 -5.23 0.77
N HIS A 208 11.78 -4.61 -0.35
CA HIS A 208 12.02 -3.18 -0.57
C HIS A 208 11.22 -2.29 0.39
N LEU A 209 9.96 -2.64 0.70
CA LEU A 209 9.16 -1.92 1.71
C LEU A 209 9.78 -2.07 3.11
N GLU A 210 10.20 -3.28 3.49
CA GLU A 210 10.84 -3.54 4.78
C GLU A 210 12.14 -2.73 4.96
N MET A 211 12.91 -2.50 3.89
CA MET A 211 14.11 -1.64 3.93
C MET A 211 13.80 -0.17 4.23
N THR A 212 12.58 0.30 4.07
CA THR A 212 12.21 1.69 4.42
C THR A 212 11.87 1.87 5.91
N LEU A 213 11.59 0.79 6.63
CA LEU A 213 11.15 0.83 8.03
C LEU A 213 12.13 1.56 8.96
N PRO A 214 13.45 1.33 8.92
CA PRO A 214 14.36 2.04 9.82
C PRO A 214 14.29 3.57 9.66
N SER A 215 14.11 4.07 8.43
CA SER A 215 13.95 5.51 8.17
C SER A 215 12.61 6.04 8.68
N LEU A 216 11.52 5.27 8.55
CA LEU A 216 10.21 5.62 9.11
C LEU A 216 10.18 5.60 10.64
N GLN A 217 10.98 4.75 11.25
CA GLN A 217 11.09 4.63 12.70
C GLN A 217 11.96 5.72 13.34
N SER A 218 12.65 6.52 12.52
CA SER A 218 13.44 7.69 12.94
C SER A 218 12.56 8.94 12.91
N LEU A 219 12.37 9.59 14.08
CA LEU A 219 11.33 10.58 14.31
C LEU A 219 11.86 12.00 14.40
N ALA A 220 11.09 12.97 13.89
CA ALA A 220 11.36 14.41 13.99
C ALA A 220 11.08 14.98 15.39
N GLN A 221 10.34 14.22 16.24
CA GLN A 221 9.88 14.72 17.53
C GLN A 221 11.02 15.12 18.45
N GLY A 222 10.89 16.29 19.04
CA GLY A 222 11.91 16.95 19.85
C GLY A 222 12.64 18.09 19.13
N GLY A 223 12.48 18.22 17.80
CA GLY A 223 13.03 19.35 17.05
C GLY A 223 12.26 20.64 17.24
N THR A 224 11.03 20.56 17.68
CA THR A 224 10.09 21.65 17.90
C THR A 224 9.92 22.56 16.67
N ALA A 225 10.10 23.86 16.78
CA ALA A 225 9.74 24.83 15.75
C ALA A 225 10.56 24.73 14.47
N VAL A 226 11.89 24.50 14.57
CA VAL A 226 12.83 24.55 13.43
C VAL A 226 13.91 23.48 13.45
N GLY A 227 13.92 22.59 14.45
CA GLY A 227 14.93 21.53 14.58
C GLY A 227 15.90 21.70 15.75
N THR A 228 15.87 22.85 16.43
CA THR A 228 16.78 23.16 17.55
C THR A 228 16.32 22.63 18.90
N GLY A 229 15.06 22.17 19.01
CA GLY A 229 14.49 21.67 20.27
C GLY A 229 14.16 22.78 21.28
N ILE A 230 13.95 24.00 20.83
CA ILE A 230 13.59 25.12 21.74
C ILE A 230 12.31 24.79 22.52
N ASN A 231 12.30 25.09 23.82
CA ASN A 231 11.21 24.83 24.76
C ASN A 231 10.87 23.35 24.99
N ALA A 232 11.69 22.41 24.54
CA ALA A 232 11.61 21.00 24.90
C ALA A 232 12.72 20.62 25.89
N HIS A 233 12.42 19.72 26.82
CA HIS A 233 13.45 19.16 27.72
C HIS A 233 14.49 18.40 26.87
N PRO A 234 15.80 18.48 27.17
CA PRO A 234 16.84 17.80 26.36
C PRO A 234 16.66 16.29 26.17
N GLN A 235 16.00 15.61 27.10
CA GLN A 235 15.72 14.18 27.04
C GLN A 235 14.32 13.87 26.45
N PHE A 236 13.56 14.88 26.00
CA PHE A 236 12.18 14.67 25.53
C PHE A 236 12.11 13.76 24.32
N ALA A 237 12.96 13.97 23.31
CA ALA A 237 12.97 13.12 22.11
C ALA A 237 13.16 11.63 22.43
N ALA A 238 14.12 11.31 23.28
CA ALA A 238 14.39 9.93 23.69
C ALA A 238 13.27 9.33 24.54
N GLY A 239 12.74 10.10 25.52
CA GLY A 239 11.60 9.69 26.36
C GLY A 239 10.34 9.46 25.51
N PHE A 240 10.04 10.36 24.59
CA PHE A 240 8.92 10.24 23.66
C PHE A 240 9.01 8.96 22.81
N ALA A 241 10.14 8.73 22.14
CA ALA A 241 10.35 7.55 21.31
C ALA A 241 10.22 6.24 22.10
N CYS A 242 10.77 6.20 23.32
CA CYS A 242 10.63 5.06 24.23
C CYS A 242 9.16 4.79 24.60
N GLN A 243 8.41 5.83 25.00
CA GLN A 243 6.99 5.69 25.35
C GLN A 243 6.14 5.29 24.15
N LEU A 244 6.40 5.85 22.97
CA LEU A 244 5.71 5.50 21.73
C LEU A 244 5.96 4.04 21.33
N SER A 245 7.21 3.58 21.44
CA SER A 245 7.57 2.18 21.17
C SER A 245 6.83 1.21 22.09
N ARG A 246 6.71 1.54 23.39
CA ARG A 246 5.94 0.74 24.35
C ARG A 246 4.45 0.69 24.03
N LEU A 247 3.88 1.81 23.56
CA LEU A 247 2.46 1.91 23.25
C LEU A 247 2.09 1.14 21.95
N THR A 248 2.98 1.10 21.00
CA THR A 248 2.71 0.56 19.65
C THR A 248 3.25 -0.85 19.44
N GLY A 249 4.23 -1.28 20.24
CA GLY A 249 4.98 -2.52 20.00
C GLY A 249 5.94 -2.45 18.81
N VAL A 250 6.10 -1.27 18.19
CA VAL A 250 7.05 -1.00 17.10
C VAL A 250 8.16 -0.11 17.65
N GLU A 251 9.40 -0.44 17.36
CA GLU A 251 10.55 0.34 17.81
C GLU A 251 10.63 1.68 17.06
N PHE A 252 10.70 2.79 17.80
CA PHE A 252 10.94 4.13 17.29
C PHE A 252 12.15 4.74 18.00
N VAL A 253 12.90 5.57 17.28
CA VAL A 253 14.10 6.25 17.79
C VAL A 253 14.06 7.74 17.46
N PRO A 254 14.72 8.60 18.23
CA PRO A 254 14.94 9.98 17.83
C PRO A 254 15.75 10.06 16.54
N GLY A 255 15.39 10.96 15.65
CA GLY A 255 16.15 11.20 14.44
C GLY A 255 17.52 11.79 14.69
N GLU A 256 18.51 11.39 13.92
CA GLU A 256 19.87 11.92 14.03
C GLU A 256 19.96 13.40 13.64
N ASN A 257 19.14 13.82 12.66
CA ASN A 257 19.08 15.18 12.18
C ASN A 257 17.63 15.69 12.08
N LEU A 258 17.22 16.45 13.10
CA LEU A 258 15.85 16.94 13.22
C LEU A 258 15.52 18.03 12.17
N PHE A 259 16.53 18.76 11.67
CA PHE A 259 16.33 19.74 10.59
C PHE A 259 15.93 19.04 9.28
N ALA A 260 16.59 17.94 8.94
CA ALA A 260 16.24 17.15 7.76
C ALA A 260 14.82 16.56 7.86
N LEU A 261 14.44 16.03 9.03
CA LEU A 261 13.13 15.38 9.24
C LEU A 261 11.96 16.38 9.32
N ILE A 262 12.22 17.65 9.60
CA ILE A 262 11.22 18.73 9.61
C ILE A 262 11.16 19.42 8.24
N GLY A 263 12.33 19.77 7.69
CA GLY A 263 12.43 20.56 6.45
C GLY A 263 12.18 19.75 5.18
N SER A 264 12.39 18.42 5.22
CA SER A 264 12.17 17.53 4.08
C SER A 264 11.23 16.38 4.42
N GLN A 265 10.77 15.66 3.37
CA GLN A 265 9.91 14.47 3.50
C GLN A 265 10.46 13.31 2.66
N ASP A 266 11.77 13.18 2.57
CA ASP A 266 12.47 12.22 1.71
C ASP A 266 12.09 10.78 2.03
N THR A 267 11.89 10.44 3.31
CA THR A 267 11.44 9.11 3.74
C THR A 267 10.03 8.78 3.20
N ALA A 268 9.11 9.74 3.23
CA ALA A 268 7.77 9.54 2.67
C ALA A 268 7.81 9.37 1.14
N VAL A 269 8.66 10.15 0.45
CA VAL A 269 8.88 10.03 -1.01
C VAL A 269 9.51 8.68 -1.35
N ALA A 270 10.52 8.23 -0.60
CA ALA A 270 11.17 6.94 -0.81
C ALA A 270 10.19 5.77 -0.63
N LEU A 271 9.41 5.77 0.46
CA LEU A 271 8.36 4.78 0.69
C LEU A 271 7.33 4.79 -0.45
N SER A 272 6.88 5.97 -0.88
CA SER A 272 5.93 6.11 -2.00
C SER A 272 6.48 5.48 -3.28
N GLY A 273 7.76 5.67 -3.58
CA GLY A 273 8.43 5.01 -4.70
C GLY A 273 8.41 3.47 -4.62
N GLN A 274 8.55 2.90 -3.43
CA GLN A 274 8.44 1.45 -3.23
C GLN A 274 6.99 0.96 -3.33
N LEU A 275 6.02 1.74 -2.83
CA LEU A 275 4.60 1.46 -3.05
C LEU A 275 4.24 1.45 -4.54
N LYS A 276 4.75 2.42 -5.31
CA LYS A 276 4.59 2.44 -6.77
C LYS A 276 5.19 1.20 -7.43
N THR A 277 6.39 0.78 -7.05
CA THR A 277 7.01 -0.46 -7.56
C THR A 277 6.14 -1.68 -7.30
N THR A 278 5.60 -1.78 -6.09
CA THR A 278 4.67 -2.86 -5.72
C THR A 278 3.36 -2.79 -6.53
N ALA A 279 2.83 -1.58 -6.75
CA ALA A 279 1.63 -1.37 -7.58
C ALA A 279 1.85 -1.81 -9.03
N VAL A 280 3.04 -1.58 -9.61
CA VAL A 280 3.42 -2.05 -10.95
C VAL A 280 3.41 -3.59 -11.00
N ALA A 281 3.92 -4.28 -9.98
CA ALA A 281 3.86 -5.74 -9.89
C ALA A 281 2.41 -6.25 -9.81
N LEU A 282 1.57 -5.65 -8.97
CA LEU A 282 0.14 -6.00 -8.88
C LEU A 282 -0.61 -5.74 -10.19
N MET A 283 -0.32 -4.64 -10.88
CA MET A 283 -0.89 -4.33 -12.20
C MET A 283 -0.56 -5.42 -13.22
N LYS A 284 0.70 -5.86 -13.25
CA LYS A 284 1.15 -6.95 -14.14
C LYS A 284 0.41 -8.25 -13.86
N ILE A 285 0.31 -8.66 -12.60
CA ILE A 285 -0.42 -9.87 -12.19
C ILE A 285 -1.91 -9.77 -12.56
N ALA A 286 -2.54 -8.63 -12.28
CA ALA A 286 -3.94 -8.38 -12.62
C ALA A 286 -4.18 -8.47 -14.14
N ASN A 287 -3.31 -7.90 -14.95
CA ASN A 287 -3.42 -7.96 -16.41
C ASN A 287 -3.20 -9.37 -16.93
N ASP A 288 -2.22 -10.12 -16.43
CA ASP A 288 -2.02 -11.52 -16.83
C ASP A 288 -3.26 -12.38 -16.50
N LEU A 289 -3.85 -12.22 -15.32
CA LEU A 289 -5.10 -12.91 -14.96
C LEU A 289 -6.25 -12.57 -15.91
N ARG A 290 -6.39 -11.28 -16.29
CA ARG A 290 -7.41 -10.84 -17.25
C ARG A 290 -7.20 -11.45 -18.64
N TRP A 291 -5.96 -11.49 -19.11
CA TRP A 291 -5.61 -12.11 -20.37
C TRP A 291 -5.89 -13.61 -20.37
N MET A 292 -5.40 -14.35 -19.37
CA MET A 292 -5.62 -15.79 -19.27
C MET A 292 -7.11 -16.18 -19.14
N ASN A 293 -7.93 -15.33 -18.49
CA ASN A 293 -9.38 -15.51 -18.34
C ASN A 293 -10.19 -14.98 -19.53
N SER A 294 -9.58 -14.35 -20.52
CA SER A 294 -10.32 -13.69 -21.62
C SER A 294 -11.12 -14.68 -22.45
N GLY A 295 -12.29 -14.28 -22.92
CA GLY A 295 -13.17 -15.09 -23.74
C GLY A 295 -14.51 -15.41 -23.04
N PRO A 296 -14.89 -16.70 -22.86
CA PRO A 296 -14.11 -17.94 -23.00
C PRO A 296 -13.92 -18.49 -24.42
N LEU A 297 -14.74 -18.03 -25.39
CA LEU A 297 -14.69 -18.60 -26.75
C LEU A 297 -13.72 -17.84 -27.67
N ALA A 298 -13.83 -16.52 -27.73
CA ALA A 298 -13.05 -15.67 -28.61
C ALA A 298 -11.75 -15.10 -27.99
N GLY A 299 -11.42 -15.50 -26.78
CA GLY A 299 -10.19 -15.13 -26.08
C GLY A 299 -9.31 -16.33 -25.76
N LEU A 300 -8.36 -16.17 -24.82
CA LEU A 300 -7.40 -17.21 -24.47
C LEU A 300 -8.07 -18.36 -23.69
N GLY A 301 -8.91 -18.04 -22.70
CA GLY A 301 -9.67 -19.00 -21.93
C GLY A 301 -8.80 -20.06 -21.23
N GLU A 302 -7.57 -19.69 -20.83
CA GLU A 302 -6.65 -20.62 -20.16
C GLU A 302 -7.04 -20.95 -18.73
N ILE A 303 -7.69 -19.99 -18.09
CA ILE A 303 -8.26 -20.11 -16.74
C ILE A 303 -9.69 -19.60 -16.71
N GLU A 304 -10.42 -20.00 -15.67
CA GLU A 304 -11.74 -19.48 -15.33
C GLU A 304 -11.66 -18.87 -13.92
N LEU A 305 -11.87 -17.55 -13.82
CA LEU A 305 -12.01 -16.85 -12.54
C LEU A 305 -13.40 -17.07 -11.97
N GLN A 306 -13.50 -17.01 -10.65
CA GLN A 306 -14.79 -17.15 -9.94
C GLN A 306 -15.79 -16.08 -10.40
N ALA A 307 -17.02 -16.49 -10.70
CA ALA A 307 -18.14 -15.60 -10.95
C ALA A 307 -18.61 -14.96 -9.63
N LEU A 308 -18.30 -13.67 -9.44
CA LEU A 308 -18.61 -12.95 -8.21
C LEU A 308 -19.87 -12.09 -8.30
N GLN A 309 -20.23 -11.67 -9.53
CA GLN A 309 -21.42 -10.84 -9.79
C GLN A 309 -21.79 -10.93 -11.28
N PRO A 310 -23.04 -10.58 -11.65
CA PRO A 310 -23.42 -10.41 -13.06
C PRO A 310 -22.49 -9.38 -13.75
N GLY A 311 -21.95 -9.74 -14.90
CA GLY A 311 -20.94 -8.92 -15.61
C GLY A 311 -21.52 -7.87 -16.55
N SER A 312 -22.85 -7.88 -16.82
CA SER A 312 -23.45 -6.97 -17.78
C SER A 312 -24.93 -6.75 -17.46
N SER A 313 -25.38 -5.51 -17.68
CA SER A 313 -26.80 -5.14 -17.54
C SER A 313 -27.67 -5.59 -18.73
N ILE A 314 -27.05 -5.92 -19.88
CA ILE A 314 -27.76 -6.24 -21.13
C ILE A 314 -27.31 -7.56 -21.79
N MET A 315 -26.23 -8.21 -21.30
CA MET A 315 -25.71 -9.48 -21.83
C MET A 315 -25.81 -10.57 -20.75
N PRO A 316 -26.91 -11.34 -20.72
CA PRO A 316 -27.09 -12.40 -19.72
C PRO A 316 -25.97 -13.45 -19.82
N GLY A 317 -25.48 -13.88 -18.65
CA GLY A 317 -24.43 -14.91 -18.58
C GLY A 317 -23.00 -14.40 -18.75
N LYS A 318 -22.79 -13.11 -19.09
CA LYS A 318 -21.45 -12.52 -19.15
C LYS A 318 -20.90 -12.29 -17.74
N VAL A 319 -19.70 -12.81 -17.46
CA VAL A 319 -18.97 -12.62 -16.21
C VAL A 319 -17.65 -11.89 -16.49
N ASN A 320 -17.36 -10.86 -15.71
CA ASN A 320 -16.15 -10.06 -15.85
C ASN A 320 -15.12 -10.39 -14.77
N PRO A 321 -13.81 -10.20 -15.04
CA PRO A 321 -12.73 -10.41 -14.07
C PRO A 321 -12.60 -9.23 -13.10
N VAL A 322 -13.65 -8.98 -12.30
CA VAL A 322 -13.84 -7.73 -11.52
C VAL A 322 -12.76 -7.49 -10.48
N ILE A 323 -12.18 -8.53 -9.87
CA ILE A 323 -11.09 -8.34 -8.89
C ILE A 323 -9.79 -7.91 -9.56
N PRO A 324 -9.30 -8.54 -10.63
CA PRO A 324 -8.18 -8.00 -11.41
C PRO A 324 -8.42 -6.58 -11.94
N GLU A 325 -9.64 -6.25 -12.38
CA GLU A 325 -9.98 -4.88 -12.81
C GLU A 325 -9.84 -3.87 -11.68
N ALA A 326 -10.40 -4.18 -10.50
CA ALA A 326 -10.28 -3.33 -9.31
C ALA A 326 -8.80 -3.18 -8.88
N THR A 327 -8.02 -4.26 -8.91
CA THR A 327 -6.59 -4.23 -8.59
C THR A 327 -5.82 -3.32 -9.56
N ALA A 328 -6.14 -3.36 -10.85
CA ALA A 328 -5.54 -2.47 -11.84
C ALA A 328 -5.87 -0.99 -11.59
N MET A 329 -7.12 -0.69 -11.19
CA MET A 329 -7.51 0.68 -10.80
C MET A 329 -6.77 1.15 -9.54
N VAL A 330 -6.63 0.30 -8.53
CA VAL A 330 -5.83 0.60 -7.33
C VAL A 330 -4.38 0.91 -7.70
N ALA A 331 -3.76 0.10 -8.55
CA ALA A 331 -2.38 0.34 -8.99
C ALA A 331 -2.24 1.69 -9.71
N ALA A 332 -3.20 2.05 -10.56
CA ALA A 332 -3.21 3.35 -11.24
C ALA A 332 -3.33 4.51 -10.24
N GLN A 333 -4.22 4.38 -9.22
CA GLN A 333 -4.37 5.38 -8.17
C GLN A 333 -3.09 5.59 -7.37
N VAL A 334 -2.43 4.50 -6.96
CA VAL A 334 -1.15 4.54 -6.21
C VAL A 334 -0.05 5.23 -7.01
N ILE A 335 0.02 5.00 -8.32
CA ILE A 335 0.98 5.70 -9.20
C ILE A 335 0.67 7.21 -9.26
N GLY A 336 -0.60 7.60 -9.30
CA GLY A 336 -1.02 9.00 -9.22
C GLY A 336 -0.70 9.64 -7.87
N ASN A 337 -0.91 8.92 -6.77
CA ASN A 337 -0.56 9.37 -5.42
C ASN A 337 0.96 9.59 -5.28
N ASP A 338 1.79 8.71 -5.85
CA ASP A 338 3.25 8.85 -5.86
C ASP A 338 3.69 10.15 -6.53
N ALA A 339 3.11 10.50 -7.67
CA ALA A 339 3.39 11.76 -8.34
C ALA A 339 3.04 12.98 -7.46
N THR A 340 1.90 12.93 -6.77
CA THR A 340 1.50 13.97 -5.81
C THR A 340 2.48 14.07 -4.64
N ILE A 341 2.90 12.93 -4.07
CA ILE A 341 3.86 12.90 -2.95
C ILE A 341 5.23 13.44 -3.37
N ALA A 342 5.69 13.11 -4.57
CA ALA A 342 6.96 13.62 -5.09
C ALA A 342 6.94 15.16 -5.24
N ILE A 343 5.85 15.72 -5.81
CA ILE A 343 5.68 17.18 -5.92
C ILE A 343 5.60 17.83 -4.53
N ALA A 344 4.85 17.24 -3.61
CA ALA A 344 4.72 17.75 -2.25
C ALA A 344 6.03 17.64 -1.46
N GLY A 345 6.80 16.57 -1.65
CA GLY A 345 8.10 16.36 -1.02
C GLY A 345 9.12 17.44 -1.41
N GLN A 346 9.19 17.79 -2.71
CA GLN A 346 10.10 18.85 -3.18
C GLN A 346 9.71 20.27 -2.74
N SER A 347 8.52 20.46 -2.15
CA SER A 347 7.99 21.76 -1.77
C SER A 347 8.45 22.24 -0.39
N GLY A 348 9.41 21.55 0.24
CA GLY A 348 10.09 22.01 1.45
C GLY A 348 10.91 23.28 1.16
N ASN A 349 10.77 24.29 2.04
CA ASN A 349 11.53 25.53 1.94
C ASN A 349 12.16 25.81 3.31
N PHE A 350 13.49 25.96 3.34
CA PHE A 350 14.24 26.17 4.57
C PHE A 350 13.90 25.08 5.61
N GLU A 351 13.44 25.42 6.78
CA GLU A 351 13.29 24.53 7.93
C GLU A 351 11.93 23.85 8.03
N LEU A 352 11.05 23.93 6.98
CA LEU A 352 9.74 23.31 7.03
C LEU A 352 9.20 22.92 5.64
N ASN A 353 8.68 21.73 5.52
CA ASN A 353 7.79 21.36 4.41
C ASN A 353 6.34 21.72 4.77
N VAL A 354 5.65 22.42 3.86
CA VAL A 354 4.28 22.89 4.09
C VAL A 354 3.24 22.24 3.18
N MET A 355 3.45 20.95 2.83
CA MET A 355 2.49 20.08 2.16
C MET A 355 2.25 18.78 2.92
N LEU A 356 2.45 18.79 4.24
CA LEU A 356 2.40 17.59 5.09
C LEU A 356 1.04 16.87 5.06
N PRO A 357 -0.13 17.53 5.14
CA PRO A 357 -1.41 16.82 5.12
C PRO A 357 -1.69 16.07 3.82
N VAL A 358 -1.31 16.63 2.66
CA VAL A 358 -1.51 15.94 1.38
C VAL A 358 -0.54 14.77 1.21
N ILE A 359 0.68 14.85 1.74
CA ILE A 359 1.62 13.72 1.80
C ILE A 359 1.02 12.60 2.65
N ALA A 360 0.59 12.91 3.87
CA ALA A 360 -0.02 11.94 4.79
C ALA A 360 -1.20 11.20 4.14
N ARG A 361 -2.13 11.95 3.55
CA ARG A 361 -3.33 11.41 2.90
C ARG A 361 -2.97 10.44 1.78
N ASN A 362 -2.15 10.88 0.82
CA ASN A 362 -1.84 10.06 -0.35
C ASN A 362 -0.99 8.82 0.01
N LEU A 363 -0.08 8.95 0.98
CA LEU A 363 0.75 7.84 1.44
C LEU A 363 -0.07 6.75 2.12
N LEU A 364 -0.91 7.12 3.08
CA LEU A 364 -1.74 6.18 3.85
C LEU A 364 -2.83 5.55 2.99
N GLU A 365 -3.47 6.32 2.10
CA GLU A 365 -4.41 5.78 1.13
C GLU A 365 -3.75 4.72 0.24
N SER A 366 -2.53 4.96 -0.24
CA SER A 366 -1.80 3.99 -1.06
C SER A 366 -1.52 2.69 -0.31
N ILE A 367 -1.11 2.77 0.96
CA ILE A 367 -0.86 1.59 1.80
C ILE A 367 -2.16 0.79 2.00
N GLU A 368 -3.25 1.45 2.35
CA GLU A 368 -4.54 0.81 2.60
C GLU A 368 -5.13 0.15 1.35
N LEU A 369 -5.17 0.88 0.23
CA LEU A 369 -5.67 0.37 -1.04
C LEU A 369 -4.91 -0.87 -1.49
N MET A 370 -3.58 -0.85 -1.39
CA MET A 370 -2.74 -1.97 -1.79
C MET A 370 -2.90 -3.18 -0.86
N ALA A 371 -3.04 -2.96 0.45
CA ALA A 371 -3.29 -4.04 1.40
C ALA A 371 -4.61 -4.75 1.10
N ASN A 372 -5.67 -3.98 0.87
CA ASN A 372 -7.00 -4.51 0.56
C ASN A 372 -7.03 -5.22 -0.80
N ALA A 373 -6.45 -4.59 -1.85
CA ALA A 373 -6.38 -5.19 -3.18
C ALA A 373 -5.58 -6.49 -3.19
N SER A 374 -4.47 -6.56 -2.44
CA SER A 374 -3.64 -7.76 -2.33
C SER A 374 -4.40 -8.94 -1.71
N ARG A 375 -5.17 -8.70 -0.64
CA ARG A 375 -6.03 -9.73 -0.02
C ARG A 375 -7.12 -10.20 -0.98
N LEU A 376 -7.82 -9.26 -1.63
CA LEU A 376 -8.88 -9.60 -2.59
C LEU A 376 -8.33 -10.37 -3.79
N LEU A 377 -7.18 -9.98 -4.33
CA LEU A 377 -6.52 -10.67 -5.43
C LEU A 377 -6.12 -12.09 -5.04
N ALA A 378 -5.58 -12.27 -3.83
CA ALA A 378 -5.25 -13.57 -3.28
C ALA A 378 -6.50 -14.46 -3.17
N ASP A 379 -7.50 -14.01 -2.42
CA ASP A 379 -8.61 -14.87 -1.98
C ASP A 379 -9.66 -15.10 -3.06
N LYS A 380 -9.98 -14.05 -3.86
CA LYS A 380 -11.09 -14.07 -4.81
C LYS A 380 -10.67 -14.21 -6.28
N ALA A 381 -9.38 -14.18 -6.58
CA ALA A 381 -8.89 -14.41 -7.93
C ALA A 381 -7.91 -15.58 -7.98
N ILE A 382 -6.77 -15.52 -7.26
CA ILE A 382 -5.70 -16.51 -7.40
C ILE A 382 -6.09 -17.85 -6.73
N ALA A 383 -6.58 -17.84 -5.51
CA ALA A 383 -6.98 -19.07 -4.81
C ALA A 383 -8.06 -19.84 -5.56
N SER A 384 -8.99 -19.15 -6.18
CA SER A 384 -10.24 -19.71 -6.70
C SER A 384 -10.23 -20.05 -8.18
N PHE A 385 -9.29 -19.57 -8.99
CA PHE A 385 -9.32 -19.83 -10.42
C PHE A 385 -9.17 -21.33 -10.73
N LYS A 386 -9.81 -21.75 -11.83
CA LYS A 386 -9.69 -23.10 -12.39
C LYS A 386 -8.88 -23.03 -13.67
N VAL A 387 -8.07 -24.05 -13.91
CA VAL A 387 -7.32 -24.20 -15.17
C VAL A 387 -8.20 -24.89 -16.20
N ASN A 388 -8.23 -24.37 -17.42
CA ASN A 388 -8.93 -24.97 -18.54
C ASN A 388 -7.96 -25.87 -19.33
N GLU A 389 -7.80 -27.10 -18.88
CA GLU A 389 -6.84 -28.08 -19.43
C GLU A 389 -7.02 -28.29 -20.95
N SER A 390 -8.27 -28.38 -21.41
CA SER A 390 -8.54 -28.60 -22.84
C SER A 390 -7.99 -27.48 -23.72
N LYS A 391 -8.11 -26.21 -23.29
CA LYS A 391 -7.57 -25.05 -23.98
C LYS A 391 -6.04 -25.03 -23.98
N LEU A 392 -5.42 -25.38 -22.84
CA LEU A 392 -3.96 -25.46 -22.77
C LEU A 392 -3.42 -26.54 -23.71
N HIS A 393 -4.03 -27.74 -23.70
CA HIS A 393 -3.63 -28.83 -24.54
C HIS A 393 -3.82 -28.53 -26.05
N GLU A 394 -4.96 -27.94 -26.42
CA GLU A 394 -5.23 -27.54 -27.81
C GLU A 394 -4.17 -26.55 -28.31
N ALA A 395 -3.86 -25.52 -27.53
CA ALA A 395 -2.86 -24.52 -27.89
C ALA A 395 -1.45 -25.14 -28.05
N LEU A 396 -1.04 -25.99 -27.10
CA LEU A 396 0.25 -26.66 -27.14
C LEU A 396 0.39 -27.58 -28.35
N SER A 397 -0.64 -28.40 -28.64
CA SER A 397 -0.58 -29.37 -29.76
C SER A 397 -0.42 -28.73 -31.13
N ARG A 398 -0.86 -27.47 -31.27
CA ARG A 398 -0.77 -26.68 -32.51
C ARG A 398 0.39 -25.70 -32.53
N ASN A 399 1.17 -25.58 -31.46
CA ASN A 399 2.23 -24.57 -31.34
C ASN A 399 3.44 -24.98 -32.22
N PRO A 400 3.68 -24.30 -33.38
CA PRO A 400 4.78 -24.65 -34.25
C PRO A 400 6.15 -24.27 -33.71
N ILE A 401 6.21 -23.42 -32.69
CA ILE A 401 7.44 -22.93 -32.05
C ILE A 401 8.15 -24.05 -31.27
N LEU A 402 7.43 -25.13 -30.92
CA LEU A 402 8.02 -26.33 -30.30
C LEU A 402 9.20 -26.89 -31.11
N VAL A 403 9.21 -26.68 -32.44
CA VAL A 403 10.32 -27.07 -33.33
C VAL A 403 11.68 -26.50 -32.89
N THR A 404 11.68 -25.43 -32.10
CA THR A 404 12.91 -24.82 -31.54
C THR A 404 13.76 -25.87 -30.78
N ALA A 405 13.14 -26.85 -30.16
CA ALA A 405 13.83 -27.98 -29.51
C ALA A 405 14.67 -28.83 -30.48
N LEU A 406 14.38 -28.80 -31.75
CA LEU A 406 15.13 -29.53 -32.78
C LEU A 406 16.33 -28.76 -33.32
N ASN A 407 16.49 -27.45 -33.02
CA ASN A 407 17.58 -26.62 -33.54
C ASN A 407 18.98 -27.25 -33.37
N PRO A 408 19.33 -27.86 -32.18
CA PRO A 408 20.62 -28.48 -32.03
C PRO A 408 20.87 -29.68 -32.95
N ILE A 409 19.80 -30.34 -33.45
CA ILE A 409 19.87 -31.55 -34.26
C ILE A 409 19.80 -31.27 -35.76
N ILE A 410 18.85 -30.42 -36.16
CA ILE A 410 18.54 -30.21 -37.56
C ILE A 410 18.97 -28.82 -38.10
N GLY A 411 19.42 -27.95 -37.21
CA GLY A 411 19.79 -26.56 -37.51
C GLY A 411 18.60 -25.60 -37.58
N TYR A 412 18.85 -24.32 -37.34
CA TYR A 412 17.84 -23.24 -37.29
C TYR A 412 17.01 -23.08 -38.57
N LEU A 413 17.66 -23.10 -39.73
CA LEU A 413 16.98 -22.87 -41.02
C LEU A 413 15.95 -23.95 -41.34
N LYS A 414 16.31 -25.22 -41.10
CA LYS A 414 15.41 -26.34 -41.32
C LYS A 414 14.26 -26.35 -40.32
N ALA A 415 14.53 -26.04 -39.05
CA ALA A 415 13.49 -25.87 -38.06
C ALA A 415 12.52 -24.72 -38.40
N ALA A 416 13.03 -23.59 -38.90
CA ALA A 416 12.19 -22.48 -39.37
C ALA A 416 11.30 -22.84 -40.58
N GLU A 417 11.77 -23.67 -41.48
CA GLU A 417 10.98 -24.18 -42.61
C GLU A 417 9.83 -25.10 -42.10
N ILE A 418 10.13 -26.00 -41.18
CA ILE A 418 9.14 -26.89 -40.56
C ILE A 418 8.07 -26.05 -39.81
N ALA A 419 8.48 -25.05 -39.01
CA ALA A 419 7.54 -24.17 -38.31
C ALA A 419 6.60 -23.44 -39.26
N LYS A 420 7.15 -22.84 -40.34
CA LYS A 420 6.36 -22.10 -41.34
C LYS A 420 5.38 -23.02 -42.05
N THR A 421 5.80 -24.24 -42.37
CA THR A 421 4.96 -25.23 -43.04
C THR A 421 3.84 -25.71 -42.11
N ALA A 422 4.14 -26.04 -40.87
CA ALA A 422 3.15 -26.44 -39.86
C ALA A 422 2.10 -25.32 -39.66
N TYR A 423 2.54 -24.09 -39.48
CA TYR A 423 1.66 -22.93 -39.31
C TYR A 423 0.75 -22.72 -40.54
N ARG A 424 1.32 -22.68 -41.74
CA ARG A 424 0.57 -22.47 -43.01
C ARG A 424 -0.46 -23.55 -43.26
N GLN A 425 -0.13 -24.80 -42.93
CA GLN A 425 -1.02 -25.95 -43.15
C GLN A 425 -1.97 -26.23 -41.99
N GLY A 426 -1.82 -25.56 -40.84
CA GLY A 426 -2.60 -25.82 -39.62
C GLY A 426 -2.38 -27.22 -39.07
N ARG A 427 -1.19 -27.81 -39.27
CA ARG A 427 -0.82 -29.17 -38.85
C ARG A 427 0.06 -29.16 -37.61
N PRO A 428 0.00 -30.24 -36.78
CA PRO A 428 0.95 -30.43 -35.70
C PRO A 428 2.40 -30.42 -36.23
N VAL A 429 3.28 -29.77 -35.46
CA VAL A 429 4.70 -29.64 -35.85
C VAL A 429 5.40 -31.00 -35.97
N ILE A 430 4.98 -31.94 -35.16
CA ILE A 430 5.53 -33.32 -35.13
C ILE A 430 5.30 -34.02 -36.49
N ASP A 431 4.13 -33.87 -37.12
CA ASP A 431 3.79 -34.52 -38.36
C ASP A 431 4.61 -33.92 -39.53
N VAL A 432 4.81 -32.58 -39.50
CA VAL A 432 5.65 -31.90 -40.51
C VAL A 432 7.13 -32.25 -40.30
N ALA A 433 7.59 -32.32 -39.02
CA ALA A 433 8.97 -32.69 -38.74
C ALA A 433 9.29 -34.14 -39.16
N LEU A 434 8.34 -35.04 -39.08
CA LEU A 434 8.48 -36.44 -39.54
C LEU A 434 8.69 -36.48 -41.07
N GLU A 435 8.04 -35.64 -41.82
CA GLU A 435 8.19 -35.56 -43.28
C GLU A 435 9.52 -34.88 -43.73
N HIS A 436 10.05 -34.00 -42.91
CA HIS A 436 11.21 -33.19 -43.26
C HIS A 436 12.52 -33.57 -42.55
N THR A 437 12.52 -34.63 -41.73
CA THR A 437 13.71 -35.08 -40.98
C THR A 437 13.83 -36.61 -41.08
N GLU A 438 15.00 -37.12 -40.71
CA GLU A 438 15.24 -38.58 -40.60
C GLU A 438 14.88 -39.10 -39.18
N LEU A 439 14.33 -38.26 -38.33
CA LEU A 439 13.93 -38.63 -36.97
C LEU A 439 12.67 -39.47 -37.00
N THR A 440 12.66 -40.53 -36.19
CA THR A 440 11.46 -41.34 -36.00
C THR A 440 10.40 -40.60 -35.17
N ARG A 441 9.12 -41.00 -35.29
CA ARG A 441 8.04 -40.45 -34.50
C ARG A 441 8.34 -40.55 -33.01
N SER A 442 8.87 -41.65 -32.52
CA SER A 442 9.22 -41.83 -31.12
C SER A 442 10.32 -40.87 -30.64
N GLN A 443 11.32 -40.59 -31.49
CA GLN A 443 12.34 -39.57 -31.19
C GLN A 443 11.74 -38.18 -31.14
N LEU A 444 10.88 -37.85 -32.08
CA LEU A 444 10.20 -36.54 -32.12
C LEU A 444 9.26 -36.35 -30.92
N GLU A 445 8.52 -37.38 -30.49
CA GLU A 445 7.67 -37.31 -29.31
C GLU A 445 8.49 -37.03 -28.03
N VAL A 446 9.69 -37.58 -27.93
CA VAL A 446 10.59 -37.30 -26.78
C VAL A 446 11.19 -35.90 -26.84
N LEU A 447 11.61 -35.44 -28.03
CA LEU A 447 12.27 -34.15 -28.24
C LEU A 447 11.29 -32.97 -28.17
N LEU A 448 10.06 -33.17 -28.61
CA LEU A 448 9.00 -32.14 -28.65
C LEU A 448 8.05 -32.23 -27.46
N ASP A 449 8.34 -33.06 -26.44
CA ASP A 449 7.54 -33.19 -25.24
C ASP A 449 7.47 -31.89 -24.49
N PRO A 450 6.30 -31.20 -24.48
CA PRO A 450 6.19 -29.88 -23.86
C PRO A 450 6.57 -29.88 -22.38
N GLU A 451 6.36 -30.98 -21.67
CA GLU A 451 6.70 -31.07 -20.25
C GLU A 451 8.20 -31.03 -20.00
N LYS A 452 8.98 -31.77 -20.81
CA LYS A 452 10.44 -31.78 -20.73
C LYS A 452 11.03 -30.42 -21.09
N LEU A 453 10.44 -29.73 -22.07
CA LEU A 453 10.89 -28.41 -22.50
C LEU A 453 10.74 -27.32 -21.44
N THR A 454 9.93 -27.56 -20.40
CA THR A 454 9.81 -26.61 -19.26
C THR A 454 10.98 -26.68 -18.28
N ALA A 455 11.81 -27.71 -18.34
CA ALA A 455 12.95 -27.89 -17.44
C ALA A 455 14.22 -27.15 -17.89
N GLY A 456 14.23 -26.66 -19.12
CA GLY A 456 15.42 -26.05 -19.73
C GLY A 456 16.49 -27.10 -20.10
N GLY A 457 17.66 -26.61 -20.48
CA GLY A 457 18.78 -27.46 -20.91
C GLY A 457 18.83 -27.70 -22.41
N ILE A 458 19.73 -28.61 -22.84
CA ILE A 458 19.99 -29.02 -24.24
C ILE A 458 19.38 -30.40 -24.46
#